data_c69857c745478b105ef851ae54846828
#
_entry.id   c69857c745478b105ef851ae54846828
#
_cell.length_a   1.000
_cell.length_b   1.000
_cell.length_c   1.000
_cell.angle_alpha   90.00
_cell.angle_beta   90.00
_cell.angle_gamma   90.00
#
_symmetry.space_group_name_H-M   'P 1'
#
loop_
_entity.id
_entity.type
_entity.pdbx_description
1 polymer ?
#
loop_
_entity_poly.entity_id
_entity_poly.type
_entity_poly.pdbx_seq_one_letter_code
_entity_poly.pdbx_strand_id
1 'polypeptide(L)'
;MGFKARETAVVMIEFQNDFCKPGFPLYPGVEQILKEYKVIENAVELAKGAKAKGVLVVGCPITFEPDYKDLGQEFGIKANVKKGGTFRKGTKGAEFIDELKPYVDIYVEGKRGLDGFHGTNLDTILRYR
;
A
#
# COMPACT_ATOMS: atom_id res chain seq x y z
N MET A 1 -15.92 22.92 9.32
CA MET A 1 -15.91 22.26 7.99
C MET A 1 -15.80 20.76 8.19
N GLY A 2 -16.76 20.00 7.71
CA GLY A 2 -16.74 18.53 7.78
C GLY A 2 -16.55 17.90 6.41
N PHE A 3 -15.89 16.76 6.35
CA PHE A 3 -15.81 15.96 5.14
C PHE A 3 -17.13 15.20 4.94
N LYS A 4 -17.62 15.15 3.72
CA LYS A 4 -18.75 14.30 3.38
C LYS A 4 -18.23 12.89 3.09
N ALA A 5 -18.69 11.92 3.85
CA ALA A 5 -18.22 10.54 3.73
C ALA A 5 -18.29 10.01 2.27
N ARG A 6 -19.41 10.26 1.60
CA ARG A 6 -19.62 9.82 0.21
C ARG A 6 -18.70 10.49 -0.83
N GLU A 7 -18.05 11.60 -0.45
CA GLU A 7 -17.15 12.37 -1.32
C GLU A 7 -15.69 12.26 -0.85
N THR A 8 -15.42 11.32 0.06
CA THR A 8 -14.11 11.16 0.69
C THR A 8 -13.59 9.74 0.50
N ALA A 9 -12.30 9.61 0.33
CA ALA A 9 -11.60 8.33 0.34
C ALA A 9 -10.37 8.40 1.25
N VAL A 10 -10.04 7.28 1.88
CA VAL A 10 -8.78 7.07 2.58
C VAL A 10 -7.92 6.17 1.71
N VAL A 11 -6.74 6.61 1.34
CA VAL A 11 -5.81 5.83 0.51
C VAL A 11 -4.69 5.30 1.40
N MET A 12 -4.64 3.98 1.53
CA MET A 12 -3.63 3.26 2.31
C MET A 12 -2.48 2.88 1.38
N ILE A 13 -1.36 3.61 1.46
CA ILE A 13 -0.24 3.46 0.53
C ILE A 13 0.80 2.50 1.10
N GLU A 14 1.05 1.42 0.38
CA GLU A 14 2.16 0.48 0.63
C GLU A 14 2.12 -0.24 1.99
N PHE A 15 0.94 -0.47 2.55
CA PHE A 15 0.79 -1.28 3.77
C PHE A 15 0.91 -2.79 3.45
N GLN A 16 2.04 -3.15 2.88
CA GLN A 16 2.36 -4.51 2.43
C GLN A 16 3.27 -5.24 3.41
N ASN A 17 3.21 -6.56 3.43
CA ASN A 17 4.03 -7.36 4.34
C ASN A 17 5.52 -7.09 4.19
N ASP A 18 6.03 -6.87 2.97
CA ASP A 18 7.45 -6.59 2.72
C ASP A 18 7.98 -5.38 3.50
N PHE A 19 7.13 -4.39 3.79
CA PHE A 19 7.46 -3.25 4.64
C PHE A 19 7.10 -3.47 6.10
N CYS A 20 5.92 -4.01 6.37
CA CYS A 20 5.25 -3.85 7.66
C CYS A 20 5.41 -5.02 8.61
N LYS A 21 5.93 -6.16 8.13
CA LYS A 21 5.97 -7.39 8.94
C LYS A 21 7.39 -7.88 9.21
N PRO A 22 7.65 -8.35 10.46
CA PRO A 22 8.91 -8.99 10.80
C PRO A 22 9.23 -10.18 9.88
N GLY A 23 10.49 -10.32 9.51
CA GLY A 23 10.95 -11.40 8.62
C GLY A 23 10.91 -11.05 7.14
N PHE A 24 10.30 -9.92 6.76
CA PHE A 24 10.29 -9.45 5.37
C PHE A 24 11.41 -8.45 5.10
N PRO A 25 11.89 -8.35 3.84
CA PRO A 25 13.16 -7.69 3.52
C PRO A 25 13.25 -6.21 3.88
N LEU A 26 12.17 -5.46 3.80
CA LEU A 26 12.20 -4.00 4.04
C LEU A 26 11.77 -3.61 5.45
N TYR A 27 11.27 -4.55 6.23
CA TYR A 27 10.83 -4.30 7.61
C TYR A 27 11.93 -3.67 8.50
N PRO A 28 13.19 -4.14 8.48
CA PRO A 28 14.22 -3.57 9.34
C PRO A 28 14.43 -2.07 9.13
N GLY A 29 14.22 -1.58 7.92
CA GLY A 29 14.39 -0.15 7.60
C GLY A 29 13.28 0.76 8.14
N VAL A 30 12.14 0.22 8.52
CA VAL A 30 10.98 0.99 8.99
C VAL A 30 10.48 0.58 10.37
N GLU A 31 11.02 -0.48 10.94
CA GLU A 31 10.58 -1.07 12.22
C GLU A 31 10.47 -0.03 13.34
N GLN A 32 11.48 0.79 13.51
CA GLN A 32 11.50 1.79 14.57
C GLN A 32 10.34 2.77 14.44
N ILE A 33 10.11 3.29 13.23
CA ILE A 33 9.03 4.26 12.96
C ILE A 33 7.67 3.60 13.14
N LEU A 34 7.50 2.38 12.64
CA LEU A 34 6.25 1.64 12.79
C LEU A 34 5.86 1.46 14.26
N LYS A 35 6.83 1.17 15.12
CA LYS A 35 6.61 0.97 16.56
C LYS A 35 6.43 2.29 17.30
N GLU A 36 7.31 3.26 17.08
CA GLU A 36 7.33 4.54 17.79
C GLU A 36 6.04 5.33 17.57
N TYR A 37 5.56 5.39 16.35
CA TYR A 37 4.36 6.14 15.98
C TYR A 37 3.10 5.27 15.89
N LYS A 38 3.19 4.00 16.26
CA LYS A 38 2.05 3.04 16.18
C LYS A 38 1.35 3.10 14.82
N VAL A 39 2.14 3.08 13.75
CA VAL A 39 1.64 3.34 12.39
C VAL A 39 0.58 2.31 11.97
N ILE A 40 0.82 1.03 12.23
CA ILE A 40 -0.12 -0.03 11.83
C ILE A 40 -1.42 0.08 12.64
N GLU A 41 -1.32 0.24 13.96
CA GLU A 41 -2.47 0.35 14.85
C GLU A 41 -3.34 1.56 14.47
N ASN A 42 -2.71 2.70 14.21
CA ASN A 42 -3.40 3.92 13.79
C ASN A 42 -4.04 3.77 12.41
N ALA A 43 -3.36 3.10 11.47
CA ALA A 43 -3.91 2.83 10.14
C ALA A 43 -5.15 1.93 10.21
N VAL A 44 -5.10 0.89 11.04
CA VAL A 44 -6.25 -0.02 11.25
C VAL A 44 -7.43 0.73 11.85
N GLU A 45 -7.19 1.56 12.87
CA GLU A 45 -8.24 2.36 13.51
C GLU A 45 -8.86 3.34 12.52
N LEU A 46 -8.03 4.01 11.70
CA LEU A 46 -8.49 4.91 10.66
C LEU A 46 -9.34 4.19 9.61
N ALA A 47 -8.87 3.05 9.10
CA ALA A 47 -9.58 2.27 8.09
C ALA A 47 -10.93 1.77 8.62
N LYS A 48 -10.94 1.25 9.84
CA LYS A 48 -12.14 0.79 10.53
C LYS A 48 -13.16 1.92 10.70
N GLY A 49 -12.72 3.07 11.17
CA GLY A 49 -13.59 4.24 11.36
C GLY A 49 -14.11 4.81 10.04
N ALA A 50 -13.27 4.86 9.02
CA ALA A 50 -13.65 5.28 7.67
C ALA A 50 -14.76 4.39 7.11
N LYS A 51 -14.56 3.08 7.17
CA LYS A 51 -15.55 2.11 6.69
C LYS A 51 -16.88 2.22 7.43
N ALA A 52 -16.84 2.38 8.75
CA ALA A 52 -18.05 2.54 9.55
C ALA A 52 -18.86 3.79 9.18
N LYS A 53 -18.21 4.81 8.63
CA LYS A 53 -18.84 6.07 8.20
C LYS A 53 -19.17 6.13 6.70
N GLY A 54 -18.95 5.05 5.96
CA GLY A 54 -19.19 5.00 4.51
C GLY A 54 -18.16 5.74 3.68
N VAL A 55 -16.96 5.97 4.21
CA VAL A 55 -15.81 6.49 3.48
C VAL A 55 -15.14 5.35 2.73
N LEU A 56 -14.78 5.58 1.46
CA LEU A 56 -14.08 4.59 0.65
C LEU A 56 -12.67 4.35 1.20
N VAL A 57 -12.29 3.10 1.37
CA VAL A 57 -10.92 2.72 1.75
C VAL A 57 -10.24 2.07 0.56
N VAL A 58 -9.18 2.70 0.07
CA VAL A 58 -8.42 2.28 -1.12
C VAL A 58 -7.06 1.76 -0.68
N GLY A 59 -6.72 0.54 -1.05
CA GLY A 59 -5.38 0.01 -0.90
C GLY A 59 -4.53 0.39 -2.11
N CYS A 60 -3.31 0.90 -1.88
CA CYS A 60 -2.43 1.35 -2.96
C CYS A 60 -1.07 0.64 -2.87
N PRO A 61 -1.00 -0.65 -3.26
CA PRO A 61 0.23 -1.41 -3.19
C PRO A 61 1.15 -1.11 -4.38
N ILE A 62 2.46 -1.23 -4.13
CA ILE A 62 3.45 -1.31 -5.20
C ILE A 62 3.64 -2.78 -5.56
N THR A 63 3.62 -3.13 -6.84
CA THR A 63 3.80 -4.51 -7.29
C THR A 63 4.59 -4.57 -8.59
N PHE A 64 5.32 -5.65 -8.78
CA PHE A 64 6.08 -5.92 -10.00
C PHE A 64 5.74 -7.30 -10.53
N GLU A 65 5.94 -7.50 -11.84
CA GLU A 65 5.86 -8.83 -12.44
C GLU A 65 6.90 -9.77 -11.81
N PRO A 66 6.66 -11.09 -11.82
CA PRO A 66 7.57 -12.04 -11.16
C PRO A 66 9.01 -11.99 -11.63
N ASP A 67 9.25 -11.58 -12.87
CA ASP A 67 10.58 -11.43 -13.46
C ASP A 67 11.14 -10.01 -13.42
N TYR A 68 10.40 -9.07 -12.81
CA TYR A 68 10.76 -7.64 -12.70
C TYR A 68 10.99 -6.91 -14.03
N LYS A 69 10.45 -7.39 -15.13
CA LYS A 69 10.57 -6.72 -16.43
C LYS A 69 9.98 -5.31 -16.44
N ASP A 70 9.01 -5.04 -15.55
CA ASP A 70 8.36 -3.75 -15.41
C ASP A 70 8.97 -2.84 -14.34
N LEU A 71 10.12 -3.20 -13.77
CA LEU A 71 10.82 -2.41 -12.76
C LEU A 71 11.44 -1.13 -13.33
N GLY A 72 11.85 -1.17 -14.59
CA GLY A 72 12.59 -0.10 -15.26
C GLY A 72 14.08 -0.13 -14.91
N GLN A 73 14.69 1.04 -14.76
CA GLN A 73 16.12 1.12 -14.47
C GLN A 73 16.44 0.61 -13.07
N GLU A 74 17.45 -0.24 -12.97
CA GLU A 74 17.84 -0.91 -11.73
C GLU A 74 18.93 -0.12 -10.99
N PHE A 75 18.57 1.03 -10.43
CA PHE A 75 19.48 1.80 -9.58
C PHE A 75 18.79 2.25 -8.28
N GLY A 76 19.58 2.58 -7.27
CA GLY A 76 19.09 3.05 -5.99
C GLY A 76 18.17 2.03 -5.32
N ILE A 77 17.04 2.49 -4.83
CA ILE A 77 16.07 1.65 -4.13
C ILE A 77 15.50 0.53 -5.01
N LYS A 78 15.37 0.75 -6.31
CA LYS A 78 14.85 -0.26 -7.24
C LYS A 78 15.78 -1.47 -7.38
N ALA A 79 17.08 -1.25 -7.35
CA ALA A 79 18.04 -2.35 -7.34
C ALA A 79 17.86 -3.24 -6.10
N ASN A 80 17.60 -2.63 -4.95
CA ASN A 80 17.33 -3.36 -3.71
C ASN A 80 16.00 -4.12 -3.77
N VAL A 81 14.99 -3.57 -4.42
CA VAL A 81 13.70 -4.23 -4.62
C VAL A 81 13.88 -5.55 -5.37
N LYS A 82 14.57 -5.53 -6.49
CA LYS A 82 14.83 -6.74 -7.30
C LYS A 82 15.71 -7.75 -6.54
N LYS A 83 16.78 -7.26 -5.93
CA LYS A 83 17.72 -8.10 -5.16
C LYS A 83 17.03 -8.80 -4.00
N GLY A 84 16.13 -8.10 -3.30
CA GLY A 84 15.37 -8.63 -2.18
C GLY A 84 14.16 -9.47 -2.57
N GLY A 85 13.76 -9.48 -3.84
CA GLY A 85 12.54 -10.16 -4.31
C GLY A 85 11.26 -9.56 -3.78
N THR A 86 11.29 -8.25 -3.45
CA THR A 86 10.15 -7.56 -2.82
C THR A 86 9.08 -7.14 -3.83
N PHE A 87 7.85 -7.00 -3.34
CA PHE A 87 6.68 -6.53 -4.11
C PHE A 87 6.40 -7.33 -5.38
N ARG A 88 6.82 -8.56 -5.41
CA ARG A 88 6.61 -9.45 -6.55
C ARG A 88 5.20 -10.02 -6.51
N LYS A 89 4.44 -9.86 -7.60
CA LYS A 89 3.09 -10.41 -7.72
C LYS A 89 3.04 -11.88 -7.35
N GLY A 90 2.00 -12.26 -6.62
CA GLY A 90 1.79 -13.66 -6.20
C GLY A 90 2.57 -14.06 -4.96
N THR A 91 3.38 -13.17 -4.36
CA THR A 91 4.10 -13.46 -3.13
C THR A 91 3.38 -12.89 -1.90
N LYS A 92 3.60 -13.53 -0.76
CA LYS A 92 3.05 -13.06 0.52
C LYS A 92 3.56 -11.65 0.87
N GLY A 93 4.82 -11.35 0.53
CA GLY A 93 5.42 -10.04 0.77
C GLY A 93 4.71 -8.90 0.06
N ALA A 94 4.21 -9.14 -1.14
CA ALA A 94 3.49 -8.13 -1.93
C ALA A 94 2.07 -7.88 -1.43
N GLU A 95 1.49 -8.79 -0.65
CA GLU A 95 0.13 -8.63 -0.13
C GLU A 95 0.06 -7.54 0.94
N PHE A 96 -1.10 -6.88 1.02
CA PHE A 96 -1.42 -6.02 2.15
C PHE A 96 -1.38 -6.82 3.45
N ILE A 97 -1.06 -6.15 4.55
CA ILE A 97 -1.08 -6.75 5.87
C ILE A 97 -2.49 -7.25 6.23
N ASP A 98 -2.56 -8.40 6.88
CA ASP A 98 -3.84 -9.04 7.23
C ASP A 98 -4.74 -8.13 8.07
N GLU A 99 -4.15 -7.25 8.89
CA GLU A 99 -4.88 -6.31 9.73
C GLU A 99 -5.72 -5.30 8.93
N LEU A 100 -5.29 -4.94 7.70
CA LEU A 100 -5.99 -3.97 6.86
C LEU A 100 -6.89 -4.60 5.79
N LYS A 101 -6.60 -5.82 5.37
CA LYS A 101 -7.37 -6.49 4.31
C LYS A 101 -8.89 -6.42 4.50
N PRO A 102 -9.45 -6.64 5.71
CA PRO A 102 -10.90 -6.61 5.91
C PRO A 102 -11.57 -5.27 5.62
N TYR A 103 -10.79 -4.19 5.65
CA TYR A 103 -11.30 -2.83 5.50
C TYR A 103 -11.10 -2.22 4.12
N VAL A 104 -10.28 -2.81 3.28
CA VAL A 104 -10.01 -2.31 1.93
C VAL A 104 -11.15 -2.65 0.99
N ASP A 105 -11.73 -1.62 0.37
CA ASP A 105 -12.83 -1.77 -0.58
C ASP A 105 -12.33 -2.10 -2.00
N ILE A 106 -11.21 -1.48 -2.40
CA ILE A 106 -10.62 -1.66 -3.72
C ILE A 106 -9.11 -1.44 -3.67
N TYR A 107 -8.38 -2.18 -4.48
CA TYR A 107 -6.94 -2.02 -4.63
C TYR A 107 -6.60 -1.30 -5.93
N VAL A 108 -5.67 -0.35 -5.85
CA VAL A 108 -5.08 0.32 -7.02
C VAL A 108 -4.20 -0.66 -7.78
N GLU A 109 -4.30 -0.62 -9.09
CA GLU A 109 -3.47 -1.40 -10.00
C GLU A 109 -2.49 -0.51 -10.76
N GLY A 110 -1.32 -1.05 -11.06
CA GLY A 110 -0.36 -0.39 -11.94
C GLY A 110 0.77 0.39 -11.24
N LYS A 111 0.76 0.53 -9.91
CA LYS A 111 1.81 1.26 -9.20
C LYS A 111 3.15 0.51 -9.24
N ARG A 112 4.16 1.16 -9.83
CA ARG A 112 5.52 0.62 -10.01
C ARG A 112 6.60 1.50 -9.37
N GLY A 113 6.21 2.51 -8.61
CA GLY A 113 7.09 3.46 -7.95
C GLY A 113 6.40 4.10 -6.75
N LEU A 114 6.95 5.23 -6.28
CA LEU A 114 6.44 5.92 -5.10
C LEU A 114 5.12 6.67 -5.38
N ASP A 115 4.92 7.13 -6.61
CA ASP A 115 3.72 7.85 -7.01
C ASP A 115 2.54 6.90 -7.19
N GLY A 116 1.50 7.10 -6.41
CA GLY A 116 0.27 6.31 -6.49
C GLY A 116 -0.60 6.61 -7.72
N PHE A 117 -0.36 7.71 -8.41
CA PHE A 117 -1.13 8.12 -9.60
C PHE A 117 -0.49 7.72 -10.92
N HIS A 118 0.84 7.79 -11.00
CA HIS A 118 1.55 7.52 -12.24
C HIS A 118 1.35 6.09 -12.75
N GLY A 119 0.73 5.97 -13.92
CA GLY A 119 0.49 4.67 -14.55
C GLY A 119 -0.54 3.80 -13.86
N THR A 120 -1.39 4.37 -12.99
CA THR A 120 -2.36 3.63 -12.18
C THR A 120 -3.80 4.03 -12.50
N ASN A 121 -4.74 3.27 -11.94
CA ASN A 121 -6.16 3.58 -12.00
C ASN A 121 -6.68 4.39 -10.78
N LEU A 122 -5.79 4.95 -9.95
CA LEU A 122 -6.21 5.67 -8.74
C LEU A 122 -7.08 6.89 -9.06
N ASP A 123 -6.70 7.71 -10.04
CA ASP A 123 -7.48 8.89 -10.42
C ASP A 123 -8.90 8.51 -10.84
N THR A 124 -9.04 7.44 -11.63
CA THR A 124 -10.34 6.90 -12.02
C THR A 124 -11.18 6.47 -10.82
N ILE A 125 -10.57 5.74 -9.88
CA ILE A 125 -11.25 5.30 -8.66
C ILE A 125 -11.79 6.51 -7.87
N LEU A 126 -10.95 7.54 -7.70
CA LEU A 126 -11.32 8.71 -6.90
C LEU A 126 -12.39 9.57 -7.56
N ARG A 127 -12.44 9.63 -8.91
CA ARG A 127 -13.44 10.43 -9.63
C ARG A 127 -14.86 9.87 -9.57
N TYR A 128 -15.00 8.61 -9.17
CA TYR A 128 -16.31 7.98 -9.00
C TYR A 128 -16.94 8.18 -7.61
N ARG A 129 -16.30 8.98 -6.75
CA ARG A 129 -16.83 9.26 -5.39
C ARG A 129 -17.60 10.57 -5.24
#